data_d9f9f10717c857405213ceb141b31cd1
#
_entry.id   d9f9f10717c857405213ceb141b31cd1
#
_cell.length_a   1.000
_cell.length_b   1.000
_cell.length_c   1.000
_cell.angle_alpha   90.00
_cell.angle_beta   90.00
_cell.angle_gamma   90.00
#
_symmetry.space_group_name_H-M   'P 1'
#
loop_
_entity.id
_entity.type
_entity.pdbx_description
1 polymer ?
#
loop_
_entity_poly.entity_id
_entity_poly.type
_entity_poly.pdbx_seq_one_letter_code
_entity_poly.pdbx_strand_id
1 'polypeptide(L)'
;MILALGYNPLIQKLQDVTGYIVYPKFFDNKKALLIERNYKKYLKELWFNRNRIEVALYPDNINYVLPVPKNIAYVVPIHTLSQLEIADKLRENNYKVIAGYASDQKYRDYTIQDFIKASKYQNWYLGISTKHELKEALFYSFDYGDITLMLLGRFQQLRDVNYVKRKLKEIQQLVSKSHGRQSSILDFFVKPR
;
A
#
# COMPACT_ATOMS: atom_id res chain seq x y z
N MET A 1 8.68 1.66 7.40
CA MET A 1 7.49 1.29 6.58
C MET A 1 6.21 1.64 7.32
N ILE A 2 5.31 2.39 6.69
CA ILE A 2 3.97 2.71 7.19
C ILE A 2 2.98 1.66 6.67
N LEU A 3 2.15 1.10 7.55
CA LEU A 3 1.19 0.08 7.17
C LEU A 3 -0.20 0.68 6.94
N ALA A 4 -0.91 0.17 5.92
CA ALA A 4 -2.22 0.62 5.54
C ALA A 4 -3.27 -0.49 5.63
N LEU A 5 -4.51 -0.10 5.90
CA LEU A 5 -5.69 -0.95 6.01
C LEU A 5 -6.78 -0.42 5.08
N GLY A 6 -7.08 -1.18 4.04
CA GLY A 6 -8.10 -0.86 3.07
C GLY A 6 -9.53 -1.10 3.58
N TYR A 7 -10.50 -0.88 2.69
CA TYR A 7 -11.91 -1.02 3.01
C TYR A 7 -12.28 -2.43 3.48
N ASN A 8 -12.83 -2.51 4.69
CA ASN A 8 -13.51 -3.70 5.21
C ASN A 8 -14.45 -3.29 6.36
N PRO A 9 -15.66 -3.88 6.47
CA PRO A 9 -16.60 -3.56 7.54
C PRO A 9 -16.05 -3.76 8.97
N LEU A 10 -15.14 -4.72 9.19
CA LEU A 10 -14.48 -4.90 10.48
C LEU A 10 -13.47 -3.79 10.76
N ILE A 11 -12.70 -3.40 9.73
CA ILE A 11 -11.72 -2.32 9.85
C ILE A 11 -12.41 -0.99 10.13
N GLN A 12 -13.57 -0.73 9.53
CA GLN A 12 -14.35 0.48 9.83
C GLN A 12 -14.81 0.59 11.28
N LYS A 13 -14.92 -0.54 11.98
CA LYS A 13 -15.25 -0.58 13.43
C LYS A 13 -14.03 -0.34 14.33
N LEU A 14 -12.82 -0.32 13.76
CA LEU A 14 -11.61 0.00 14.48
C LEU A 14 -11.52 1.53 14.63
N GLN A 15 -11.87 2.04 15.79
CA GLN A 15 -11.61 3.43 16.14
C GLN A 15 -10.14 3.53 16.59
N ASP A 16 -9.45 4.61 16.14
CA ASP A 16 -8.12 5.03 16.62
C ASP A 16 -7.02 3.96 16.59
N VAL A 17 -6.72 3.43 15.39
CA VAL A 17 -5.56 2.56 15.19
C VAL A 17 -4.33 3.42 14.93
N THR A 18 -3.64 3.80 15.99
CA THR A 18 -2.42 4.61 15.93
C THR A 18 -1.32 3.90 15.13
N GLY A 19 -0.67 4.63 14.23
CA GLY A 19 0.46 4.11 13.44
C GLY A 19 0.09 3.41 12.14
N TYR A 20 -1.19 3.47 11.74
CA TYR A 20 -1.69 2.90 10.47
C TYR A 20 -2.46 3.94 9.67
N ILE A 21 -2.38 3.85 8.33
CA ILE A 21 -3.28 4.59 7.44
C ILE A 21 -4.52 3.73 7.21
N VAL A 22 -5.62 4.05 7.90
CA VAL A 22 -6.86 3.25 7.87
C VAL A 22 -7.87 3.88 6.93
N TYR A 23 -8.68 3.07 6.24
CA TYR A 23 -9.80 3.55 5.45
C TYR A 23 -10.71 4.52 6.27
N PRO A 24 -11.15 5.68 5.75
CA PRO A 24 -11.01 6.16 4.38
C PRO A 24 -9.71 6.91 4.05
N LYS A 25 -8.78 7.12 4.99
CA LYS A 25 -7.50 7.78 4.71
C LYS A 25 -6.72 7.03 3.63
N PHE A 26 -6.69 5.69 3.64
CA PHE A 26 -6.30 4.85 2.53
C PHE A 26 -7.56 4.40 1.77
N PHE A 27 -7.77 4.99 0.60
CA PHE A 27 -8.95 4.73 -0.22
C PHE A 27 -8.63 3.74 -1.34
N ASP A 28 -9.09 2.50 -1.16
CA ASP A 28 -8.79 1.36 -2.04
C ASP A 28 -10.03 0.66 -2.58
N ASN A 29 -11.17 1.30 -2.75
CA ASN A 29 -12.44 0.67 -3.15
C ASN A 29 -12.26 -0.40 -4.25
N LYS A 30 -11.64 -1.53 -3.88
CA LYS A 30 -11.31 -2.67 -4.76
C LYS A 30 -12.55 -3.23 -5.47
N LYS A 31 -13.72 -3.13 -4.83
CA LYS A 31 -14.97 -3.57 -5.45
C LYS A 31 -15.27 -2.75 -6.71
N ALA A 32 -15.23 -1.43 -6.62
CA ALA A 32 -15.46 -0.56 -7.78
C ALA A 32 -14.36 -0.68 -8.82
N LEU A 33 -13.08 -0.81 -8.42
CA LEU A 33 -11.94 -0.84 -9.32
C LEU A 33 -11.76 -2.20 -10.01
N LEU A 34 -11.77 -3.29 -9.25
CA LEU A 34 -11.34 -4.62 -9.74
C LEU A 34 -12.52 -5.51 -10.12
N ILE A 35 -13.64 -5.44 -9.39
CA ILE A 35 -14.79 -6.33 -9.60
C ILE A 35 -15.78 -5.70 -10.56
N GLU A 36 -16.27 -4.50 -10.25
CA GLU A 36 -17.27 -3.80 -11.06
C GLU A 36 -16.65 -3.10 -12.27
N ARG A 37 -15.34 -2.82 -12.26
CA ARG A 37 -14.60 -2.00 -13.24
C ARG A 37 -15.31 -0.68 -13.54
N ASN A 38 -15.97 -0.12 -12.53
CA ASN A 38 -16.76 1.09 -12.62
C ASN A 38 -15.94 2.30 -12.14
N TYR A 39 -15.04 2.75 -13.02
CA TYR A 39 -14.17 3.91 -12.72
C TYR A 39 -14.96 5.19 -12.47
N LYS A 40 -16.11 5.39 -13.12
CA LYS A 40 -16.97 6.58 -12.87
C LYS A 40 -17.46 6.60 -11.43
N LYS A 41 -17.92 5.45 -10.91
CA LYS A 41 -18.35 5.31 -9.52
C LYS A 41 -17.18 5.56 -8.57
N TYR A 42 -16.03 4.95 -8.83
CA TYR A 42 -14.81 5.14 -8.04
C TYR A 42 -14.41 6.61 -7.97
N LEU A 43 -14.32 7.29 -9.11
CA LEU A 43 -13.97 8.71 -9.19
C LEU A 43 -14.97 9.60 -8.45
N LYS A 44 -16.28 9.33 -8.59
CA LYS A 44 -17.32 10.06 -7.85
C LYS A 44 -17.14 9.95 -6.33
N GLU A 45 -16.91 8.73 -5.83
CA GLU A 45 -16.66 8.47 -4.42
C GLU A 45 -15.37 9.13 -3.94
N LEU A 46 -14.30 9.09 -4.75
CA LEU A 46 -13.02 9.73 -4.48
C LEU A 46 -13.18 11.25 -4.33
N TRP A 47 -13.87 11.91 -5.26
CA TRP A 47 -14.15 13.35 -5.22
C TRP A 47 -15.02 13.71 -4.01
N PHE A 48 -16.04 12.92 -3.71
CA PHE A 48 -16.93 13.16 -2.57
C PHE A 48 -16.18 13.10 -1.24
N ASN A 49 -15.26 12.13 -1.09
CA ASN A 49 -14.53 11.90 0.15
C ASN A 49 -13.14 12.57 0.21
N ARG A 50 -12.74 13.38 -0.77
CA ARG A 50 -11.37 13.89 -0.96
C ARG A 50 -10.73 14.55 0.28
N ASN A 51 -11.52 15.14 1.16
CA ASN A 51 -11.03 15.80 2.37
C ASN A 51 -10.71 14.82 3.52
N ARG A 52 -11.11 13.55 3.37
CA ARG A 52 -10.86 12.47 4.35
C ARG A 52 -9.82 11.47 3.86
N ILE A 53 -9.37 11.61 2.63
CA ILE A 53 -8.45 10.69 1.96
C ILE A 53 -7.06 11.32 1.97
N GLU A 54 -6.07 10.58 2.44
CA GLU A 54 -4.65 10.93 2.37
C GLU A 54 -3.98 10.26 1.17
N VAL A 55 -4.32 8.98 0.94
CA VAL A 55 -3.76 8.14 -0.13
C VAL A 55 -4.88 7.34 -0.80
N ALA A 56 -4.85 7.25 -2.12
CA ALA A 56 -5.81 6.45 -2.89
C ALA A 56 -5.11 5.56 -3.94
N LEU A 57 -5.71 4.42 -4.27
CA LEU A 57 -5.27 3.64 -5.42
C LEU A 57 -5.61 4.41 -6.70
N TYR A 58 -4.63 4.51 -7.60
CA TYR A 58 -4.91 4.93 -8.97
C TYR A 58 -5.52 3.75 -9.74
N PRO A 59 -6.52 3.98 -10.62
CA PRO A 59 -7.15 2.90 -11.35
C PRO A 59 -6.14 2.13 -12.22
N ASP A 60 -6.24 0.80 -12.18
CA ASP A 60 -5.40 -0.12 -12.95
C ASP A 60 -5.56 0.04 -14.46
N ASN A 61 -4.48 -0.21 -15.19
CA ASN A 61 -4.46 -0.26 -16.66
C ASN A 61 -4.94 1.05 -17.35
N ILE A 62 -4.81 2.17 -16.66
CA ILE A 62 -5.04 3.50 -17.22
C ILE A 62 -3.69 4.09 -17.62
N ASN A 63 -3.52 4.41 -18.88
CA ASN A 63 -2.29 4.94 -19.48
C ASN A 63 -2.33 6.47 -19.71
N TYR A 64 -3.33 7.15 -19.18
CA TYR A 64 -3.52 8.60 -19.27
C TYR A 64 -3.90 9.18 -17.90
N VAL A 65 -3.70 10.49 -17.75
CA VAL A 65 -3.99 11.20 -16.49
C VAL A 65 -5.49 11.40 -16.36
N LEU A 66 -6.08 10.84 -15.31
CA LEU A 66 -7.47 11.06 -14.94
C LEU A 66 -7.64 12.37 -14.17
N PRO A 67 -8.81 13.05 -14.28
CA PRO A 67 -9.13 14.23 -13.49
C PRO A 67 -9.47 13.83 -12.04
N VAL A 68 -8.46 13.61 -11.22
CA VAL A 68 -8.57 13.23 -9.81
C VAL A 68 -8.18 14.39 -8.87
N PRO A 69 -8.58 14.39 -7.57
CA PRO A 69 -8.20 15.42 -6.62
C PRO A 69 -6.68 15.54 -6.44
N LYS A 70 -6.12 16.75 -6.49
CA LYS A 70 -4.66 16.98 -6.37
C LYS A 70 -4.13 16.98 -4.93
N ASN A 71 -5.00 17.06 -3.95
CA ASN A 71 -4.62 17.03 -2.53
C ASN A 71 -4.36 15.63 -1.98
N ILE A 72 -4.54 14.58 -2.78
CA ILE A 72 -4.40 13.17 -2.43
C ILE A 72 -3.11 12.61 -3.04
N ALA A 73 -2.42 11.73 -2.35
CA ALA A 73 -1.33 10.93 -2.93
C ALA A 73 -1.90 9.68 -3.63
N TYR A 74 -1.36 9.32 -4.79
CA TYR A 74 -1.84 8.19 -5.60
C TYR A 74 -0.84 7.07 -5.64
N VAL A 75 -1.27 5.88 -5.21
CA VAL A 75 -0.53 4.64 -5.42
C VAL A 75 -0.87 4.12 -6.82
N VAL A 76 0.10 4.15 -7.72
CA VAL A 76 -0.04 3.64 -9.08
C VAL A 76 0.39 2.18 -9.10
N PRO A 77 -0.53 1.21 -9.31
CA PRO A 77 -0.18 -0.19 -9.42
C PRO A 77 0.69 -0.43 -10.66
N ILE A 78 1.83 -1.09 -10.47
CA ILE A 78 2.79 -1.39 -11.53
C ILE A 78 2.72 -2.90 -11.79
N HIS A 79 2.25 -3.30 -12.96
CA HIS A 79 2.21 -4.68 -13.42
C HIS A 79 3.34 -4.99 -14.43
N THR A 80 3.77 -3.97 -15.17
CA THR A 80 4.96 -3.97 -16.02
C THR A 80 5.79 -2.73 -15.74
N LEU A 81 7.11 -2.79 -15.86
CA LEU A 81 7.96 -1.61 -15.56
C LEU A 81 7.67 -0.41 -16.47
N SER A 82 7.15 -0.63 -17.68
CA SER A 82 6.69 0.45 -18.56
C SER A 82 5.56 1.30 -17.95
N GLN A 83 4.77 0.75 -17.02
CA GLN A 83 3.71 1.52 -16.35
C GLN A 83 4.25 2.60 -15.38
N LEU A 84 5.55 2.63 -15.11
CA LEU A 84 6.17 3.77 -14.42
C LEU A 84 6.01 5.08 -15.22
N GLU A 85 5.80 5.01 -16.53
CA GLU A 85 5.49 6.19 -17.36
C GLU A 85 4.20 6.90 -16.93
N ILE A 86 3.17 6.17 -16.43
CA ILE A 86 1.96 6.83 -15.93
C ILE A 86 2.24 7.55 -14.61
N ALA A 87 3.12 6.99 -13.77
CA ALA A 87 3.59 7.67 -12.56
C ALA A 87 4.34 8.97 -12.90
N ASP A 88 5.16 8.95 -13.96
CA ASP A 88 5.86 10.14 -14.46
C ASP A 88 4.86 11.19 -14.98
N LYS A 89 3.90 10.81 -15.82
CA LYS A 89 2.85 11.71 -16.33
C LYS A 89 2.02 12.34 -15.20
N LEU A 90 1.67 11.56 -14.18
CA LEU A 90 0.96 12.09 -13.01
C LEU A 90 1.82 13.14 -12.27
N ARG A 91 3.09 12.84 -12.03
CA ARG A 91 4.04 13.75 -11.36
C ARG A 91 4.24 15.05 -12.16
N GLU A 92 4.37 14.97 -13.48
CA GLU A 92 4.46 16.14 -14.38
C GLU A 92 3.20 17.02 -14.31
N ASN A 93 2.05 16.42 -14.03
CA ASN A 93 0.78 17.13 -13.79
C ASN A 93 0.57 17.56 -12.32
N ASN A 94 1.65 17.58 -11.50
CA ASN A 94 1.67 18.01 -10.10
C ASN A 94 0.82 17.14 -9.15
N TYR A 95 0.70 15.84 -9.43
CA TYR A 95 0.15 14.89 -8.48
C TYR A 95 1.24 14.32 -7.56
N LYS A 96 0.89 13.97 -6.33
CA LYS A 96 1.73 13.19 -5.43
C LYS A 96 1.59 11.72 -5.81
N VAL A 97 2.72 11.07 -6.12
CA VAL A 97 2.75 9.71 -6.67
C VAL A 97 3.59 8.78 -5.80
N ILE A 98 3.08 7.57 -5.61
CA ILE A 98 3.74 6.45 -4.95
C ILE A 98 3.69 5.28 -5.94
N ALA A 99 4.81 4.60 -6.19
CA ALA A 99 4.84 3.43 -7.06
C ALA A 99 4.39 2.19 -6.28
N GLY A 100 3.38 1.49 -6.79
CA GLY A 100 2.78 0.32 -6.17
C GLY A 100 3.34 -0.98 -6.76
N TYR A 101 4.17 -1.70 -6.00
CA TYR A 101 4.63 -3.05 -6.36
C TYR A 101 3.50 -4.07 -6.21
N ALA A 102 3.14 -4.74 -7.30
CA ALA A 102 2.14 -5.81 -7.28
C ALA A 102 2.71 -7.07 -6.63
N SER A 103 2.18 -7.48 -5.46
CA SER A 103 2.68 -8.67 -4.74
C SER A 103 2.43 -9.98 -5.49
N ASP A 104 1.28 -10.12 -6.17
CA ASP A 104 0.92 -11.34 -6.89
C ASP A 104 1.72 -11.45 -8.21
N GLN A 105 2.57 -12.48 -8.27
CA GLN A 105 3.42 -12.77 -9.44
C GLN A 105 2.65 -12.99 -10.74
N LYS A 106 1.37 -13.38 -10.66
CA LYS A 106 0.53 -13.55 -11.85
C LYS A 106 0.23 -12.24 -12.58
N TYR A 107 0.38 -11.12 -11.87
CA TYR A 107 0.04 -9.80 -12.38
C TYR A 107 1.26 -8.92 -12.65
N ARG A 108 2.49 -9.48 -12.59
CA ARG A 108 3.71 -8.73 -12.90
C ARG A 108 4.73 -9.56 -13.66
N ASP A 109 5.52 -8.91 -14.50
CA ASP A 109 6.56 -9.52 -15.35
C ASP A 109 7.99 -9.15 -14.91
N TYR A 110 8.16 -8.63 -13.70
CA TYR A 110 9.45 -8.15 -13.15
C TYR A 110 9.68 -8.68 -11.74
N THR A 111 10.95 -8.67 -11.31
CA THR A 111 11.32 -9.02 -9.93
C THR A 111 11.22 -7.80 -9.00
N ILE A 112 11.24 -8.04 -7.68
CA ILE A 112 11.27 -6.93 -6.70
C ILE A 112 12.52 -6.08 -6.84
N GLN A 113 13.67 -6.69 -7.20
CA GLN A 113 14.92 -5.98 -7.46
C GLN A 113 14.82 -5.06 -8.67
N ASP A 114 14.19 -5.52 -9.75
CA ASP A 114 13.98 -4.72 -10.96
C ASP A 114 13.08 -3.53 -10.65
N PHE A 115 12.01 -3.75 -9.86
CA PHE A 115 11.12 -2.68 -9.43
C PHE A 115 11.85 -1.62 -8.59
N ILE A 116 12.63 -2.02 -7.57
CA ILE A 116 13.36 -1.10 -6.70
C ILE A 116 14.41 -0.31 -7.49
N LYS A 117 15.08 -0.95 -8.47
CA LYS A 117 16.05 -0.25 -9.33
C LYS A 117 15.40 0.75 -10.29
N ALA A 118 14.23 0.41 -10.82
CA ALA A 118 13.52 1.24 -11.81
C ALA A 118 12.72 2.39 -11.16
N SER A 119 12.20 2.18 -9.95
CA SER A 119 11.36 3.16 -9.26
C SER A 119 12.20 4.31 -8.68
N LYS A 120 11.85 5.54 -9.03
CA LYS A 120 12.38 6.80 -8.45
C LYS A 120 11.39 7.46 -7.48
N TYR A 121 10.36 6.71 -7.07
CA TYR A 121 9.28 7.15 -6.19
C TYR A 121 9.40 6.49 -4.82
N GLN A 122 8.61 6.98 -3.85
CA GLN A 122 8.28 6.19 -2.68
C GLN A 122 7.58 4.91 -3.13
N ASN A 123 7.85 3.80 -2.46
CA ASN A 123 7.41 2.48 -2.89
C ASN A 123 6.36 1.91 -1.94
N TRP A 124 5.28 1.39 -2.50
CA TRP A 124 4.19 0.74 -1.79
C TRP A 124 4.13 -0.75 -2.15
N TYR A 125 4.21 -1.61 -1.14
CA TYR A 125 3.98 -3.04 -1.34
C TYR A 125 2.48 -3.31 -1.29
N LEU A 126 1.85 -3.61 -2.43
CA LEU A 126 0.42 -3.84 -2.55
C LEU A 126 0.05 -5.26 -2.12
N GLY A 127 -0.94 -5.37 -1.23
CA GLY A 127 -1.60 -6.63 -0.92
C GLY A 127 -0.75 -7.63 -0.13
N ILE A 128 0.02 -7.20 0.86
CA ILE A 128 0.72 -8.10 1.78
C ILE A 128 -0.28 -9.08 2.40
N SER A 129 -0.09 -10.37 2.14
CA SER A 129 -0.98 -11.45 2.59
C SER A 129 -0.33 -12.40 3.60
N THR A 130 0.99 -12.45 3.65
CA THR A 130 1.77 -13.37 4.47
C THR A 130 2.83 -12.66 5.31
N LYS A 131 3.33 -13.37 6.35
CA LYS A 131 4.49 -12.91 7.13
C LYS A 131 5.76 -12.85 6.28
N HIS A 132 5.86 -13.70 5.26
CA HIS A 132 7.01 -13.71 4.35
C HIS A 132 7.04 -12.42 3.53
N GLU A 133 5.94 -12.06 2.88
CA GLU A 133 5.81 -10.81 2.11
C GLU A 133 6.04 -9.56 2.97
N LEU A 134 5.57 -9.57 4.24
CA LEU A 134 5.87 -8.47 5.16
C LEU A 134 7.37 -8.35 5.44
N LYS A 135 8.08 -9.46 5.67
CA LYS A 135 9.53 -9.46 5.86
C LYS A 135 10.27 -9.02 4.59
N GLU A 136 9.81 -9.45 3.43
CA GLU A 136 10.34 -9.05 2.14
C GLU A 136 10.19 -7.54 1.92
N ALA A 137 8.99 -6.98 2.16
CA ALA A 137 8.75 -5.55 2.09
C ALA A 137 9.65 -4.73 3.03
N LEU A 138 9.90 -5.24 4.25
CA LEU A 138 10.81 -4.63 5.22
C LEU A 138 12.26 -4.73 4.77
N PHE A 139 12.69 -5.87 4.24
CA PHE A 139 14.05 -6.12 3.75
C PHE A 139 14.41 -5.18 2.58
N TYR A 140 13.48 -5.00 1.64
CA TYR A 140 13.65 -4.10 0.50
C TYR A 140 13.30 -2.64 0.82
N SER A 141 13.08 -2.29 2.09
CA SER A 141 12.86 -0.92 2.58
C SER A 141 11.69 -0.20 1.91
N PHE A 142 10.58 -0.90 1.67
CA PHE A 142 9.36 -0.25 1.21
C PHE A 142 8.88 0.81 2.20
N ASP A 143 8.43 1.95 1.69
CA ASP A 143 7.91 3.05 2.51
C ASP A 143 6.55 2.70 3.11
N TYR A 144 5.71 2.00 2.33
CA TYR A 144 4.33 1.65 2.68
C TYR A 144 4.00 0.19 2.37
N GLY A 145 2.94 -0.34 3.02
CA GLY A 145 2.40 -1.67 2.71
C GLY A 145 0.94 -1.83 3.10
N ASP A 146 0.10 -2.38 2.20
CA ASP A 146 -1.28 -2.77 2.51
C ASP A 146 -1.31 -4.17 3.11
N ILE A 147 -1.73 -4.28 4.36
CA ILE A 147 -1.80 -5.53 5.12
C ILE A 147 -3.23 -6.03 5.35
N THR A 148 -4.21 -5.48 4.68
CA THR A 148 -5.64 -5.84 4.88
C THR A 148 -5.86 -7.35 4.74
N LEU A 149 -5.27 -7.97 3.73
CA LEU A 149 -5.43 -9.41 3.48
C LEU A 149 -4.69 -10.25 4.52
N MET A 150 -3.48 -9.85 4.94
CA MET A 150 -2.74 -10.51 6.02
C MET A 150 -3.50 -10.48 7.34
N LEU A 151 -4.18 -9.36 7.61
CA LEU A 151 -4.92 -9.15 8.85
C LEU A 151 -6.20 -10.01 8.92
N LEU A 152 -6.97 -10.03 7.83
CA LEU A 152 -8.30 -10.65 7.79
C LEU A 152 -8.27 -12.09 7.25
N GLY A 153 -7.36 -12.39 6.33
CA GLY A 153 -7.26 -13.67 5.64
C GLY A 153 -8.47 -13.95 4.74
N ARG A 154 -8.58 -15.21 4.30
CA ARG A 154 -9.67 -15.66 3.41
C ARG A 154 -11.03 -15.82 4.13
N PHE A 155 -11.02 -16.04 5.44
CA PHE A 155 -12.23 -16.28 6.24
C PHE A 155 -12.63 -15.03 7.03
N GLN A 156 -12.79 -13.90 6.34
CA GLN A 156 -13.09 -12.60 6.96
C GLN A 156 -14.37 -12.63 7.81
N GLN A 157 -15.39 -13.39 7.40
CA GLN A 157 -16.67 -13.52 8.08
C GLN A 157 -16.56 -14.19 9.47
N LEU A 158 -15.48 -14.93 9.73
CA LEU A 158 -15.22 -15.60 11.01
C LEU A 158 -14.37 -14.73 11.97
N ARG A 159 -14.04 -13.49 11.58
CA ARG A 159 -13.22 -12.60 12.39
C ARG A 159 -14.08 -11.60 13.16
N ASP A 160 -13.62 -11.25 14.33
CA ASP A 160 -14.18 -10.18 15.15
C ASP A 160 -13.16 -9.05 15.39
N VAL A 161 -13.60 -7.97 16.02
CA VAL A 161 -12.76 -6.81 16.31
C VAL A 161 -11.60 -7.16 17.25
N ASN A 162 -11.80 -8.08 18.20
CA ASN A 162 -10.77 -8.48 19.16
C ASN A 162 -9.66 -9.28 18.47
N TYR A 163 -10.03 -10.18 17.55
CA TYR A 163 -9.07 -10.88 16.69
C TYR A 163 -8.20 -9.87 15.92
N VAL A 164 -8.84 -8.90 15.27
CA VAL A 164 -8.15 -7.88 14.47
C VAL A 164 -7.18 -7.07 15.34
N LYS A 165 -7.61 -6.59 16.51
CA LYS A 165 -6.76 -5.84 17.44
C LYS A 165 -5.55 -6.65 17.92
N ARG A 166 -5.74 -7.92 18.25
CA ARG A 166 -4.64 -8.81 18.64
C ARG A 166 -3.64 -8.99 17.50
N LYS A 167 -4.16 -9.23 16.29
CA LYS A 167 -3.34 -9.44 15.09
C LYS A 167 -2.53 -8.20 14.70
N LEU A 168 -3.10 -7.01 14.84
CA LEU A 168 -2.38 -5.75 14.64
C LEU A 168 -1.20 -5.60 15.61
N LYS A 169 -1.37 -5.95 16.90
CA LYS A 169 -0.27 -5.95 17.86
C LYS A 169 0.87 -6.91 17.46
N GLU A 170 0.53 -8.12 17.00
CA GLU A 170 1.52 -9.08 16.51
C GLU A 170 2.31 -8.52 15.31
N ILE A 171 1.62 -7.91 14.34
CA ILE A 171 2.24 -7.31 13.16
C ILE A 171 3.15 -6.14 13.57
N GLN A 172 2.70 -5.28 14.47
CA GLN A 172 3.48 -4.16 14.99
C GLN A 172 4.78 -4.61 15.65
N GLN A 173 4.73 -5.69 16.45
CA GLN A 173 5.92 -6.29 17.04
C GLN A 173 6.90 -6.86 15.99
N LEU A 174 6.40 -7.42 14.88
CA LEU A 174 7.25 -7.89 13.78
C LEU A 174 7.99 -6.72 13.10
N VAL A 175 7.27 -5.63 12.84
CA VAL A 175 7.85 -4.42 12.22
C VAL A 175 8.91 -3.79 13.14
N SER A 176 8.61 -3.63 14.43
CA SER A 176 9.55 -3.05 15.41
C SER A 176 10.84 -3.86 15.54
N LYS A 177 10.73 -5.19 15.57
CA LYS A 177 11.91 -6.09 15.66
C LYS A 177 12.81 -6.02 14.43
N SER A 178 12.26 -5.74 13.25
CA SER A 178 13.06 -5.62 12.02
C SER A 178 13.88 -4.32 11.99
N HIS A 179 13.35 -3.22 12.51
CA HIS A 179 14.09 -1.95 12.60
C HIS A 179 15.28 -2.05 13.58
N GLY A 180 15.11 -2.74 14.72
CA GLY A 180 16.21 -2.96 15.67
C GLY A 180 17.36 -3.83 15.13
N ARG A 181 17.08 -4.74 14.18
CA ARG A 181 18.13 -5.56 13.54
C ARG A 181 18.89 -4.80 12.46
N GLN A 182 18.23 -3.88 11.73
CA GLN A 182 18.91 -3.03 10.74
C GLN A 182 19.88 -2.05 11.40
N SER A 183 19.52 -1.43 12.52
CA SER A 183 20.43 -0.55 13.26
C SER A 183 21.66 -1.31 13.79
N SER A 184 21.50 -2.54 14.29
CA SER A 184 22.62 -3.33 14.80
C SER A 184 23.60 -3.80 13.70
N ILE A 185 23.16 -3.97 12.46
CA ILE A 185 24.04 -4.29 11.30
C ILE A 185 24.82 -3.05 10.86
N LEU A 186 24.17 -1.88 10.84
CA LEU A 186 24.85 -0.61 10.50
C LEU A 186 25.89 -0.22 11.56
N ASP A 187 25.63 -0.48 12.84
CA ASP A 187 26.60 -0.24 13.93
C ASP A 187 27.86 -1.12 13.82
N PHE A 188 27.78 -2.27 13.16
CA PHE A 188 28.94 -3.13 12.89
C PHE A 188 29.87 -2.58 11.81
N PHE A 189 29.37 -1.76 10.88
CA PHE A 189 30.14 -1.18 9.79
C PHE A 189 30.69 0.23 10.09
N VAL A 190 30.30 0.86 11.19
CA VAL A 190 30.72 2.21 11.60
C VAL A 190 31.58 2.14 12.86
N LYS A 191 32.61 1.30 12.92
CA LYS A 191 33.72 1.50 13.86
C LYS A 191 34.88 2.15 13.12
N PRO A 192 35.18 3.44 13.39
CA PRO A 192 36.41 4.05 12.89
C PRO A 192 37.61 3.37 13.58
N ARG A 193 38.61 3.09 12.78
CA ARG A 193 39.95 2.81 13.26
C ARG A 193 40.62 4.04 13.82
#